data_bfd5a9123860925598518323330ff16e
#
_entry.id   bfd5a9123860925598518323330ff16e
#
_cell.length_a   1.000
_cell.length_b   1.000
_cell.length_c   1.000
_cell.angle_alpha   90.00
_cell.angle_beta   90.00
_cell.angle_gamma   90.00
#
_symmetry.space_group_name_H-M   'P 1'
#
loop_
_entity.id
_entity.type
_entity.pdbx_description
1 polymer ?
#
loop_
_entity_poly.entity_id
_entity_poly.type
_entity_poly.pdbx_seq_one_letter_code
_entity_poly.pdbx_strand_id
1 'polypeptide(L)'
;MKVARGICWIISLLLCKILCAQTDSLHATHYVMRSTLVGAGFNNTFESYLSPLEYKGAEMRFIHESMRMTRLMSGKVSGQNLLHVNASYTDNISQTNHAYGGMLSWSYALHYQFSVSERLKLMIGPMLDVNLGVVYNRRNSNNPAQAKAYGGLGASGMLIYKFHIAQCPLTVRYQADLPLLGVMFSPEYGESYYEIFSLKNGGKNVLFTSLYNRPSLRQLLTLDFPIRRTIMRIGYLCDIQQAHVNKLKSHIYSHDFMIGFARNIYLFRGKKQISMPSKVTPF
;
A
#
# COMPACT_ATOMS: atom_id res chain seq x y z
N MET A 1 -10.08 -37.33 11.75
CA MET A 1 -10.22 -37.66 10.32
C MET A 1 -11.43 -37.03 9.61
N LYS A 2 -12.56 -36.72 10.27
CA LYS A 2 -13.73 -36.08 9.59
C LYS A 2 -13.56 -34.65 9.19
N VAL A 3 -12.79 -33.83 9.96
CA VAL A 3 -12.56 -32.41 9.68
C VAL A 3 -11.65 -32.20 8.46
N ALA A 4 -10.62 -33.01 8.27
CA ALA A 4 -9.72 -32.92 7.12
C ALA A 4 -10.42 -33.26 5.79
N ARG A 5 -11.42 -34.12 5.80
CA ARG A 5 -12.26 -34.41 4.62
C ARG A 5 -13.17 -33.25 4.24
N GLY A 6 -13.70 -32.50 5.21
CA GLY A 6 -14.53 -31.32 4.95
C GLY A 6 -13.75 -30.18 4.30
N ILE A 7 -12.51 -29.94 4.73
CA ILE A 7 -11.63 -28.89 4.17
C ILE A 7 -11.23 -29.25 2.73
N CYS A 8 -10.93 -30.51 2.44
CA CYS A 8 -10.64 -30.97 1.07
C CYS A 8 -11.82 -30.78 0.12
N TRP A 9 -13.07 -31.00 0.57
CA TRP A 9 -14.26 -30.79 -0.25
C TRP A 9 -14.52 -29.31 -0.56
N ILE A 10 -14.28 -28.41 0.40
CA ILE A 10 -14.42 -26.95 0.20
C ILE A 10 -13.34 -26.44 -0.77
N ILE A 11 -12.11 -26.93 -0.66
CA ILE A 11 -11.02 -26.58 -1.57
C ILE A 11 -11.29 -27.14 -2.97
N SER A 12 -11.83 -28.36 -3.10
CA SER A 12 -12.18 -28.97 -4.38
C SER A 12 -13.36 -28.26 -5.08
N LEU A 13 -14.36 -27.79 -4.33
CA LEU A 13 -15.48 -27.01 -4.87
C LEU A 13 -15.05 -25.59 -5.29
N LEU A 14 -14.09 -24.99 -4.61
CA LEU A 14 -13.47 -23.72 -5.03
C LEU A 14 -12.62 -23.88 -6.29
N LEU A 15 -11.89 -24.99 -6.44
CA LEU A 15 -11.10 -25.31 -7.63
C LEU A 15 -11.96 -25.63 -8.85
N CYS A 16 -13.14 -26.26 -8.69
CA CYS A 16 -14.00 -26.63 -9.80
C CYS A 16 -14.70 -25.44 -10.49
N LYS A 17 -14.90 -24.31 -9.78
CA LYS A 17 -15.43 -23.07 -10.39
C LYS A 17 -14.37 -22.25 -11.15
N ILE A 18 -13.10 -22.63 -11.07
CA ILE A 18 -11.98 -21.96 -11.77
C ILE A 18 -11.89 -22.37 -13.25
N LEU A 19 -12.55 -23.46 -13.66
CA LEU A 19 -12.41 -24.06 -14.99
C LEU A 19 -13.41 -23.59 -16.07
N CYS A 20 -14.37 -22.74 -15.76
CA CYS A 20 -15.43 -22.33 -16.70
C CYS A 20 -15.49 -20.84 -17.05
N ALA A 21 -14.36 -20.20 -17.39
CA ALA A 21 -14.41 -18.87 -18.02
C ALA A 21 -13.21 -18.70 -18.95
N GLN A 22 -13.27 -19.41 -20.07
CA GLN A 22 -12.46 -19.09 -21.24
C GLN A 22 -13.32 -18.28 -22.20
N THR A 23 -12.96 -17.01 -22.41
CA THR A 23 -12.95 -16.23 -23.66
C THR A 23 -12.84 -14.75 -23.31
N ASP A 24 -11.92 -14.02 -23.91
CA ASP A 24 -11.65 -12.57 -23.93
C ASP A 24 -10.35 -12.08 -23.25
N SER A 25 -9.39 -12.95 -22.99
CA SER A 25 -8.15 -12.55 -22.29
C SER A 25 -7.11 -11.81 -23.16
N LEU A 26 -7.22 -11.83 -24.48
CA LEU A 26 -6.17 -11.28 -25.36
C LEU A 26 -6.20 -9.73 -25.49
N HIS A 27 -7.33 -9.08 -25.21
CA HIS A 27 -7.49 -7.63 -25.32
C HIS A 27 -7.21 -6.87 -23.99
N ALA A 28 -7.25 -7.57 -22.86
CA ALA A 28 -7.12 -6.97 -21.53
C ALA A 28 -5.70 -6.49 -21.19
N THR A 29 -4.67 -7.07 -21.82
CA THR A 29 -3.25 -6.78 -21.49
C THR A 29 -2.76 -5.40 -21.92
N HIS A 30 -3.51 -4.70 -22.76
CA HIS A 30 -3.16 -3.36 -23.26
C HIS A 30 -3.78 -2.21 -22.47
N TYR A 31 -4.55 -2.51 -21.43
CA TYR A 31 -5.23 -1.54 -20.63
C TYR A 31 -4.43 -1.26 -19.34
N VAL A 32 -4.13 0.00 -19.09
CA VAL A 32 -3.47 0.48 -17.88
C VAL A 32 -4.31 1.57 -17.26
N MET A 33 -4.72 1.37 -16.02
CA MET A 33 -5.27 2.44 -15.19
C MET A 33 -4.12 3.13 -14.47
N ARG A 34 -4.11 4.45 -14.49
CA ARG A 34 -3.23 5.28 -13.67
C ARG A 34 -4.05 6.22 -12.83
N SER A 35 -3.69 6.35 -11.56
CA SER A 35 -4.27 7.37 -10.69
C SER A 35 -3.18 8.12 -9.95
N THR A 36 -3.48 9.39 -9.68
CA THR A 36 -2.64 10.27 -8.89
C THR A 36 -3.52 10.97 -7.88
N LEU A 37 -3.13 10.88 -6.62
CA LEU A 37 -3.83 11.49 -5.50
C LEU A 37 -2.84 12.35 -4.71
N VAL A 38 -3.32 13.46 -4.21
CA VAL A 38 -2.65 14.28 -3.20
C VAL A 38 -3.58 14.41 -2.02
N GLY A 39 -3.01 14.51 -0.85
CA GLY A 39 -3.81 14.61 0.37
C GLY A 39 -3.06 15.26 1.50
N ALA A 40 -3.82 15.55 2.52
CA ALA A 40 -3.32 16.05 3.79
C ALA A 40 -4.10 15.41 4.92
N GLY A 41 -3.46 15.32 6.06
CA GLY A 41 -4.05 14.68 7.20
C GLY A 41 -3.26 14.86 8.46
N PHE A 42 -3.42 13.89 9.34
CA PHE A 42 -2.88 13.88 10.67
C PHE A 42 -1.88 12.73 10.82
N ASN A 43 -0.76 13.04 11.47
CA ASN A 43 0.30 12.07 11.79
C ASN A 43 0.55 12.03 13.29
N ASN A 44 0.72 10.84 13.83
CA ASN A 44 1.22 10.58 15.18
C ASN A 44 2.47 9.70 15.06
N THR A 45 3.62 10.25 15.42
CA THR A 45 4.92 9.58 15.36
C THR A 45 5.52 9.41 16.76
N PHE A 46 5.95 8.20 17.04
CA PHE A 46 6.76 7.86 18.19
C PHE A 46 8.01 7.12 17.75
N GLU A 47 9.18 7.54 18.24
CA GLU A 47 10.46 6.91 17.96
C GLU A 47 11.35 6.92 19.19
N SER A 48 11.41 5.79 19.89
CA SER A 48 12.16 5.69 21.16
C SER A 48 13.66 5.91 21.02
N TYR A 49 14.22 5.76 19.82
CA TYR A 49 15.62 6.10 19.53
C TYR A 49 15.88 7.61 19.62
N LEU A 50 14.91 8.44 19.22
CA LEU A 50 15.02 9.89 19.17
C LEU A 50 14.49 10.56 20.43
N SER A 51 13.38 10.08 20.98
CA SER A 51 12.67 10.70 22.10
C SER A 51 11.72 9.72 22.77
N PRO A 52 11.55 9.79 24.09
CA PRO A 52 10.52 9.03 24.80
C PRO A 52 9.12 9.62 24.66
N LEU A 53 8.95 10.72 23.89
CA LEU A 53 7.68 11.43 23.73
C LEU A 53 7.05 11.13 22.38
N GLU A 54 5.72 11.16 22.32
CA GLU A 54 4.94 11.16 21.10
C GLU A 54 4.87 12.56 20.47
N TYR A 55 4.87 12.59 19.13
CA TYR A 55 4.76 13.80 18.32
C TYR A 55 3.55 13.71 17.42
N LYS A 56 2.69 14.72 17.45
CA LYS A 56 1.43 14.76 16.70
C LYS A 56 1.36 16.04 15.86
N GLY A 57 0.86 15.91 14.63
CA GLY A 57 0.76 17.08 13.76
C GLY A 57 0.24 16.77 12.37
N ALA A 58 0.59 17.63 11.42
CA ALA A 58 0.11 17.55 10.06
C ALA A 58 0.99 16.66 9.17
N GLU A 59 0.35 16.02 8.19
CA GLU A 59 1.01 15.28 7.14
C GLU A 59 0.47 15.70 5.78
N MET A 60 1.35 15.69 4.78
CA MET A 60 1.00 15.77 3.37
C MET A 60 1.42 14.47 2.69
N ARG A 61 0.58 13.96 1.80
CA ARG A 61 0.82 12.70 1.10
C ARG A 61 0.54 12.80 -0.39
N PHE A 62 1.40 12.16 -1.16
CA PHE A 62 1.24 11.93 -2.59
C PHE A 62 1.17 10.43 -2.86
N ILE A 63 0.22 10.01 -3.70
CA ILE A 63 0.07 8.62 -4.14
C ILE A 63 0.03 8.58 -5.65
N HIS A 64 0.85 7.73 -6.25
CA HIS A 64 0.76 7.37 -7.66
C HIS A 64 0.53 5.88 -7.82
N GLU A 65 -0.54 5.51 -8.48
CA GLU A 65 -0.93 4.14 -8.74
C GLU A 65 -0.92 3.84 -10.24
N SER A 66 -0.42 2.66 -10.60
CA SER A 66 -0.55 2.10 -11.93
C SER A 66 -0.99 0.65 -11.84
N MET A 67 -2.11 0.32 -12.45
CA MET A 67 -2.69 -1.01 -12.42
C MET A 67 -2.92 -1.53 -13.84
N ARG A 68 -2.50 -2.76 -14.10
CA ARG A 68 -2.61 -3.41 -15.41
C ARG A 68 -2.99 -4.87 -15.28
N MET A 69 -3.67 -5.39 -16.31
CA MET A 69 -3.88 -6.83 -16.43
C MET A 69 -2.59 -7.52 -16.86
N THR A 70 -2.32 -8.68 -16.29
CA THR A 70 -1.22 -9.55 -16.69
C THR A 70 -1.72 -10.72 -17.54
N ARG A 71 -0.80 -11.46 -18.17
CA ARG A 71 -1.13 -12.70 -18.89
C ARG A 71 -1.21 -13.93 -17.96
N LEU A 72 -0.93 -13.75 -16.69
CA LEU A 72 -0.93 -14.83 -15.71
C LEU A 72 -2.35 -15.36 -15.51
N MET A 73 -2.48 -16.68 -15.35
CA MET A 73 -3.74 -17.37 -15.10
C MET A 73 -4.86 -16.97 -16.08
N SER A 74 -4.54 -16.99 -17.39
CA SER A 74 -5.48 -16.62 -18.45
C SER A 74 -6.06 -15.20 -18.32
N GLY A 75 -5.24 -14.25 -17.85
CA GLY A 75 -5.65 -12.85 -17.71
C GLY A 75 -6.51 -12.55 -16.48
N LYS A 76 -6.55 -13.43 -15.48
CA LYS A 76 -7.28 -13.19 -14.21
C LYS A 76 -6.44 -12.51 -13.14
N VAL A 77 -5.17 -12.22 -13.42
CA VAL A 77 -4.27 -11.57 -12.48
C VAL A 77 -3.98 -10.17 -12.95
N SER A 78 -4.17 -9.18 -12.08
CA SER A 78 -3.73 -7.80 -12.29
C SER A 78 -2.48 -7.50 -11.47
N GLY A 79 -1.56 -6.73 -12.06
CA GLY A 79 -0.41 -6.18 -11.37
C GLY A 79 -0.67 -4.73 -10.99
N GLN A 80 -0.45 -4.39 -9.73
CA GLN A 80 -0.56 -3.03 -9.21
C GLN A 80 0.83 -2.56 -8.78
N ASN A 81 1.19 -1.37 -9.22
CA ASN A 81 2.37 -0.64 -8.77
C ASN A 81 1.88 0.61 -8.03
N LEU A 82 2.33 0.79 -6.81
CA LEU A 82 1.86 1.84 -5.92
C LEU A 82 3.07 2.55 -5.31
N LEU A 83 3.14 3.86 -5.49
CA LEU A 83 4.15 4.73 -4.92
C LEU A 83 3.48 5.71 -3.97
N HIS A 84 3.96 5.79 -2.74
CA HIS A 84 3.56 6.79 -1.75
C HIS A 84 4.78 7.65 -1.39
N VAL A 85 4.54 8.93 -1.26
CA VAL A 85 5.50 9.88 -0.68
C VAL A 85 4.75 10.69 0.36
N ASN A 86 5.28 10.77 1.57
CA ASN A 86 4.70 11.62 2.60
C ASN A 86 5.76 12.45 3.31
N ALA A 87 5.32 13.59 3.82
CA ALA A 87 6.10 14.48 4.67
C ALA A 87 5.22 14.93 5.83
N SER A 88 5.75 14.89 7.04
CA SER A 88 5.04 15.27 8.26
C SER A 88 5.82 16.31 9.07
N TYR A 89 5.05 17.19 9.70
CA TYR A 89 5.51 18.12 10.72
C TYR A 89 4.70 17.87 11.98
N THR A 90 5.37 17.52 13.06
CA THR A 90 4.72 17.07 14.29
C THR A 90 5.37 17.72 15.51
N ASP A 91 4.56 17.97 16.54
CA ASP A 91 4.94 18.60 17.78
C ASP A 91 4.72 17.66 18.97
N ASN A 92 5.56 17.78 20.00
CA ASN A 92 5.27 17.16 21.28
C ASN A 92 4.10 17.87 21.98
N ILE A 93 3.51 17.22 23.00
CA ILE A 93 2.35 17.75 23.73
C ILE A 93 2.59 19.17 24.27
N SER A 94 3.81 19.48 24.72
CA SER A 94 4.17 20.78 25.28
C SER A 94 4.55 21.84 24.23
N GLN A 95 4.53 21.50 22.94
CA GLN A 95 4.92 22.34 21.80
C GLN A 95 6.34 22.96 21.93
N THR A 96 7.19 22.29 22.71
CA THR A 96 8.58 22.74 22.96
C THR A 96 9.60 22.11 22.02
N ASN A 97 9.16 21.09 21.26
CA ASN A 97 10.02 20.36 20.34
C ASN A 97 9.24 19.88 19.13
N HIS A 98 9.90 19.90 17.97
CA HIS A 98 9.35 19.56 16.68
C HIS A 98 10.07 18.35 16.08
N ALA A 99 9.33 17.49 15.40
CA ALA A 99 9.87 16.41 14.61
C ALA A 99 9.38 16.50 13.15
N TYR A 100 10.28 16.20 12.23
CA TYR A 100 10.01 16.15 10.79
C TYR A 100 10.10 14.70 10.36
N GLY A 101 9.12 14.24 9.63
CA GLY A 101 9.10 12.91 9.03
C GLY A 101 9.05 12.99 7.51
N GLY A 102 9.70 12.07 6.85
CA GLY A 102 9.56 11.87 5.40
C GLY A 102 9.72 10.41 5.05
N MET A 103 8.85 9.88 4.20
CA MET A 103 8.91 8.49 3.78
C MET A 103 8.55 8.34 2.30
N LEU A 104 9.31 7.51 1.61
CA LEU A 104 9.05 6.98 0.28
C LEU A 104 8.71 5.50 0.43
N SER A 105 7.52 5.11 0.01
CA SER A 105 7.05 3.73 0.05
C SER A 105 6.70 3.28 -1.36
N TRP A 106 7.22 2.15 -1.77
CA TRP A 106 6.90 1.51 -3.03
C TRP A 106 6.39 0.10 -2.79
N SER A 107 5.26 -0.25 -3.41
CA SER A 107 4.75 -1.61 -3.36
C SER A 107 4.33 -2.11 -4.74
N TYR A 108 4.53 -3.41 -4.94
CA TYR A 108 4.08 -4.12 -6.12
C TYR A 108 3.25 -5.33 -5.69
N ALA A 109 1.99 -5.38 -6.11
CA ALA A 109 1.07 -6.46 -5.78
C ALA A 109 0.56 -7.17 -7.04
N LEU A 110 0.38 -8.48 -6.93
CA LEU A 110 -0.26 -9.32 -7.93
C LEU A 110 -1.60 -9.79 -7.37
N HIS A 111 -2.71 -9.31 -7.92
CA HIS A 111 -4.04 -9.62 -7.44
C HIS A 111 -4.75 -10.62 -8.36
N TYR A 112 -5.15 -11.75 -7.82
CA TYR A 112 -6.09 -12.63 -8.47
C TYR A 112 -7.51 -12.08 -8.31
N GLN A 113 -8.27 -12.02 -9.41
CA GLN A 113 -9.61 -11.43 -9.47
C GLN A 113 -10.69 -12.50 -9.33
N PHE A 114 -11.56 -12.32 -8.32
CA PHE A 114 -12.76 -13.09 -8.11
C PHE A 114 -13.97 -12.21 -8.43
N SER A 115 -14.69 -12.53 -9.48
CA SER A 115 -15.96 -11.88 -9.78
C SER A 115 -17.06 -12.51 -8.92
N VAL A 116 -17.42 -11.90 -7.81
CA VAL A 116 -18.45 -12.37 -6.89
C VAL A 116 -19.83 -12.09 -7.50
N SER A 117 -20.02 -10.93 -8.11
CA SER A 117 -21.18 -10.55 -8.88
C SER A 117 -20.79 -9.56 -9.98
N GLU A 118 -21.75 -9.14 -10.82
CA GLU A 118 -21.50 -8.10 -11.84
C GLU A 118 -21.06 -6.76 -11.21
N ARG A 119 -21.48 -6.49 -9.98
CA ARG A 119 -21.19 -5.25 -9.26
C ARG A 119 -20.04 -5.35 -8.26
N LEU A 120 -19.71 -6.58 -7.82
CA LEU A 120 -18.76 -6.82 -6.74
C LEU A 120 -17.61 -7.69 -7.22
N LYS A 121 -16.38 -7.15 -7.12
CA LYS A 121 -15.13 -7.88 -7.34
C LYS A 121 -14.31 -7.93 -6.06
N LEU A 122 -13.75 -9.07 -5.78
CA LEU A 122 -12.75 -9.29 -4.75
C LEU A 122 -11.42 -9.61 -5.44
N MET A 123 -10.36 -9.00 -4.98
CA MET A 123 -9.01 -9.19 -5.51
C MET A 123 -8.08 -9.43 -4.32
N ILE A 124 -7.25 -10.46 -4.42
CA ILE A 124 -6.31 -10.81 -3.35
C ILE A 124 -5.02 -11.37 -3.95
N GLY A 125 -3.91 -11.11 -3.30
CA GLY A 125 -2.65 -11.71 -3.71
C GLY A 125 -1.43 -11.23 -2.94
N PRO A 126 -0.24 -11.74 -3.31
CA PRO A 126 1.02 -11.36 -2.70
C PRO A 126 1.42 -9.93 -3.07
N MET A 127 2.16 -9.31 -2.16
CA MET A 127 2.70 -7.97 -2.28
C MET A 127 4.16 -7.95 -1.88
N LEU A 128 4.99 -7.24 -2.64
CA LEU A 128 6.31 -6.77 -2.26
C LEU A 128 6.18 -5.32 -1.77
N ASP A 129 6.80 -5.00 -0.63
CA ASP A 129 6.75 -3.66 -0.03
C ASP A 129 8.15 -3.20 0.35
N VAL A 130 8.51 -1.98 -0.04
CA VAL A 130 9.81 -1.35 0.24
C VAL A 130 9.57 0.08 0.70
N ASN A 131 10.16 0.44 1.83
CA ASN A 131 9.95 1.74 2.46
C ASN A 131 11.28 2.32 2.90
N LEU A 132 11.51 3.57 2.53
CA LEU A 132 12.70 4.34 2.87
C LEU A 132 12.27 5.70 3.41
N GLY A 133 12.84 6.10 4.53
CA GLY A 133 12.46 7.37 5.12
C GLY A 133 13.41 7.81 6.24
N VAL A 134 13.05 8.92 6.84
CA VAL A 134 13.76 9.50 7.95
C VAL A 134 12.79 10.20 8.90
N VAL A 135 13.05 10.11 10.18
CA VAL A 135 12.45 10.94 11.22
C VAL A 135 13.57 11.77 11.83
N TYR A 136 13.40 13.08 11.85
CA TYR A 136 14.37 14.05 12.37
C TYR A 136 13.76 14.78 13.56
N ASN A 137 14.47 14.75 14.70
CA ASN A 137 14.07 15.44 15.92
C ASN A 137 15.04 16.58 16.20
N ARG A 138 14.55 17.81 16.17
CA ARG A 138 15.35 19.02 16.26
C ARG A 138 16.11 19.17 17.61
N ARG A 139 15.60 18.58 18.68
CA ARG A 139 16.16 18.76 20.04
C ARG A 139 17.20 17.70 20.39
N ASN A 140 17.28 16.60 19.65
CA ASN A 140 18.31 15.59 19.90
C ASN A 140 19.62 16.01 19.22
N SER A 141 20.58 16.49 20.00
CA SER A 141 21.84 17.02 19.48
C SER A 141 22.85 15.96 19.06
N ASN A 142 22.77 14.76 19.66
CA ASN A 142 23.75 13.69 19.40
C ASN A 142 23.37 12.85 18.17
N ASN A 143 22.10 12.38 18.11
CA ASN A 143 21.57 11.58 17.01
C ASN A 143 20.21 12.15 16.60
N PRO A 144 20.17 13.27 15.83
CA PRO A 144 18.91 13.95 15.54
C PRO A 144 18.03 13.22 14.52
N ALA A 145 18.57 12.26 13.80
CA ALA A 145 17.88 11.58 12.71
C ALA A 145 17.82 10.07 12.95
N GLN A 146 16.66 9.47 12.62
CA GLN A 146 16.47 8.03 12.56
C GLN A 146 16.10 7.64 11.14
N ALA A 147 16.94 6.83 10.49
CA ALA A 147 16.64 6.26 9.20
C ALA A 147 15.59 5.14 9.34
N LYS A 148 14.60 5.17 8.46
CA LYS A 148 13.57 4.14 8.34
C LYS A 148 13.78 3.41 7.02
N ALA A 149 14.25 2.18 7.08
CA ALA A 149 14.43 1.35 5.90
C ALA A 149 13.89 -0.05 6.20
N TYR A 150 12.91 -0.47 5.46
CA TYR A 150 12.39 -1.83 5.53
C TYR A 150 11.85 -2.30 4.20
N GLY A 151 11.89 -3.60 4.00
CA GLY A 151 11.37 -4.24 2.82
C GLY A 151 10.96 -5.67 3.12
N GLY A 152 9.94 -6.16 2.43
CA GLY A 152 9.45 -7.50 2.67
C GLY A 152 8.30 -7.91 1.79
N LEU A 153 7.75 -9.05 2.13
CA LEU A 153 6.61 -9.66 1.47
C LEU A 153 5.37 -9.52 2.35
N GLY A 154 4.23 -9.34 1.70
CA GLY A 154 2.94 -9.20 2.35
C GLY A 154 1.80 -9.74 1.52
N ALA A 155 0.60 -9.47 2.00
CA ALA A 155 -0.64 -9.72 1.29
C ALA A 155 -1.35 -8.39 1.02
N SER A 156 -1.94 -8.28 -0.16
CA SER A 156 -2.81 -7.17 -0.54
C SER A 156 -4.17 -7.70 -0.94
N GLY A 157 -5.21 -7.08 -0.39
CA GLY A 157 -6.60 -7.38 -0.71
C GLY A 157 -7.34 -6.14 -1.16
N MET A 158 -8.23 -6.29 -2.15
CA MET A 158 -9.02 -5.18 -2.67
C MET A 158 -10.46 -5.63 -2.91
N LEU A 159 -11.40 -4.82 -2.44
CA LEU A 159 -12.83 -4.97 -2.69
C LEU A 159 -13.30 -3.80 -3.54
N ILE A 160 -13.99 -4.09 -4.64
CA ILE A 160 -14.48 -3.09 -5.59
C ILE A 160 -15.97 -3.29 -5.78
N TYR A 161 -16.73 -2.23 -5.49
CA TYR A 161 -18.17 -2.23 -5.65
C TYR A 161 -18.61 -1.12 -6.60
N LYS A 162 -19.32 -1.52 -7.67
CA LYS A 162 -19.85 -0.62 -8.71
C LYS A 162 -21.35 -0.45 -8.53
N PHE A 163 -21.80 0.79 -8.49
CA PHE A 163 -23.21 1.14 -8.36
C PHE A 163 -23.53 2.44 -9.11
N HIS A 164 -24.81 2.75 -9.22
CA HIS A 164 -25.26 3.98 -9.89
C HIS A 164 -26.13 4.76 -8.90
N ILE A 165 -25.91 6.08 -8.88
CA ILE A 165 -26.87 7.01 -8.26
C ILE A 165 -27.45 7.85 -9.40
N ALA A 166 -28.74 7.71 -9.64
CA ALA A 166 -29.41 8.20 -10.85
C ALA A 166 -28.69 7.68 -12.12
N GLN A 167 -28.12 8.56 -12.93
CA GLN A 167 -27.40 8.17 -14.14
C GLN A 167 -25.87 8.20 -13.96
N CYS A 168 -25.38 8.50 -12.75
CA CYS A 168 -23.95 8.61 -12.48
C CYS A 168 -23.38 7.25 -12.01
N PRO A 169 -22.47 6.62 -12.76
CA PRO A 169 -21.79 5.41 -12.32
C PRO A 169 -20.74 5.76 -11.26
N LEU A 170 -20.79 5.10 -10.12
CA LEU A 170 -19.88 5.27 -9.01
C LEU A 170 -19.14 3.96 -8.71
N THR A 171 -17.89 4.06 -8.30
CA THR A 171 -17.11 2.90 -7.87
C THR A 171 -16.49 3.19 -6.51
N VAL A 172 -16.84 2.38 -5.52
CA VAL A 172 -16.16 2.33 -4.23
C VAL A 172 -15.10 1.24 -4.28
N ARG A 173 -13.89 1.56 -3.84
CA ARG A 173 -12.80 0.61 -3.70
C ARG A 173 -12.23 0.71 -2.30
N TYR A 174 -12.11 -0.42 -1.64
CA TYR A 174 -11.37 -0.58 -0.39
C TYR A 174 -10.19 -1.50 -0.63
N GLN A 175 -9.00 -1.06 -0.27
CA GLN A 175 -7.76 -1.85 -0.35
C GLN A 175 -7.13 -1.93 1.04
N ALA A 176 -6.66 -3.11 1.40
CA ALA A 176 -5.91 -3.37 2.61
C ALA A 176 -4.61 -4.09 2.27
N ASP A 177 -3.50 -3.51 2.70
CA ASP A 177 -2.14 -4.02 2.48
C ASP A 177 -1.54 -4.40 3.84
N LEU A 178 -1.14 -5.65 3.97
CA LEU A 178 -0.63 -6.25 5.20
C LEU A 178 0.78 -6.80 4.95
N PRO A 179 1.86 -6.09 5.34
CA PRO A 179 3.21 -6.64 5.36
C PRO A 179 3.30 -7.81 6.35
N LEU A 180 3.82 -8.96 5.92
CA LEU A 180 3.84 -10.19 6.72
C LEU A 180 5.24 -10.52 7.24
N LEU A 181 6.22 -10.52 6.34
CA LEU A 181 7.61 -10.92 6.60
C LEU A 181 8.56 -9.98 5.88
N GLY A 182 9.69 -9.67 6.49
CA GLY A 182 10.68 -8.82 5.85
C GLY A 182 11.92 -8.58 6.69
N VAL A 183 12.63 -7.53 6.31
CA VAL A 183 13.81 -7.04 7.02
C VAL A 183 13.66 -5.54 7.27
N MET A 184 14.18 -5.09 8.38
CA MET A 184 14.17 -3.68 8.78
C MET A 184 15.55 -3.28 9.31
N PHE A 185 15.99 -2.09 8.92
CA PHE A 185 17.13 -1.45 9.56
C PHE A 185 16.68 -0.82 10.89
N SER A 186 17.35 -1.17 11.98
CA SER A 186 17.12 -0.60 13.32
C SER A 186 18.44 -0.57 14.09
N PRO A 187 18.99 0.61 14.43
CA PRO A 187 20.15 0.68 15.33
C PRO A 187 19.82 0.13 16.72
N GLU A 188 20.84 -0.14 17.51
CA GLU A 188 20.67 -0.36 18.94
C GLU A 188 20.44 0.97 19.68
N TYR A 189 19.84 0.92 20.87
CA TYR A 189 19.65 2.13 21.69
C TYR A 189 21.00 2.74 22.07
N GLY A 190 21.20 4.01 21.77
CA GLY A 190 22.43 4.76 22.03
C GLY A 190 23.54 4.57 20.99
N GLU A 191 23.39 3.65 20.04
CA GLU A 191 24.35 3.47 18.94
C GLU A 191 24.27 4.63 17.95
N SER A 192 25.41 5.23 17.62
CA SER A 192 25.47 6.34 16.65
C SER A 192 25.63 5.81 15.23
N TYR A 193 25.18 6.60 14.27
CA TYR A 193 25.38 6.27 12.84
C TYR A 193 26.86 6.22 12.46
N TYR A 194 27.72 6.94 13.15
CA TYR A 194 29.17 6.86 12.99
C TYR A 194 29.68 5.45 13.35
N GLU A 195 29.24 4.90 14.48
CA GLU A 195 29.62 3.54 14.91
C GLU A 195 29.14 2.48 13.93
N ILE A 196 27.92 2.63 13.43
CA ILE A 196 27.32 1.69 12.47
C ILE A 196 28.11 1.65 11.17
N PHE A 197 28.37 2.81 10.56
CA PHE A 197 28.94 2.91 9.21
C PHE A 197 30.46 2.94 9.18
N SER A 198 31.09 3.61 10.14
CA SER A 198 32.55 3.79 10.15
C SER A 198 33.27 2.60 10.83
N LEU A 199 32.68 2.00 11.85
CA LEU A 199 33.23 0.84 12.54
C LEU A 199 32.75 -0.51 11.97
N LYS A 200 32.01 -0.47 10.85
CA LYS A 200 31.50 -1.66 10.12
C LYS A 200 30.59 -2.60 10.96
N ASN A 201 29.91 -2.08 11.95
CA ASN A 201 28.96 -2.86 12.77
C ASN A 201 27.56 -3.01 12.12
N GLY A 202 27.37 -2.52 10.91
CA GLY A 202 26.05 -2.41 10.25
C GLY A 202 25.31 -3.73 10.04
N GLY A 203 25.98 -4.87 10.04
CA GLY A 203 25.33 -6.18 9.87
C GLY A 203 24.40 -6.59 11.02
N LYS A 204 24.59 -6.05 12.23
CA LYS A 204 23.75 -6.31 13.41
C LYS A 204 22.44 -5.51 13.38
N ASN A 205 22.36 -4.48 12.56
CA ASN A 205 21.27 -3.53 12.50
C ASN A 205 20.22 -3.85 11.44
N VAL A 206 20.41 -4.92 10.65
CA VAL A 206 19.42 -5.46 9.72
C VAL A 206 18.77 -6.67 10.36
N LEU A 207 17.50 -6.51 10.75
CA LEU A 207 16.79 -7.50 11.55
C LEU A 207 15.58 -8.04 10.80
N PHE A 208 15.30 -9.32 11.04
CA PHE A 208 14.11 -9.97 10.50
C PHE A 208 12.85 -9.40 11.18
N THR A 209 11.83 -9.14 10.37
CA THR A 209 10.54 -8.63 10.83
C THR A 209 9.39 -9.52 10.39
N SER A 210 8.38 -9.57 11.24
CA SER A 210 7.13 -10.29 11.01
C SER A 210 5.98 -9.51 11.66
N LEU A 211 4.75 -9.99 11.52
CA LEU A 211 3.59 -9.42 12.22
C LEU A 211 3.75 -9.35 13.75
N TYR A 212 4.61 -10.18 14.34
CA TYR A 212 4.83 -10.21 15.78
C TYR A 212 5.61 -8.98 16.26
N ASN A 213 6.68 -8.59 15.53
CA ASN A 213 7.56 -7.48 15.94
C ASN A 213 7.39 -6.21 15.11
N ARG A 214 6.66 -6.30 13.99
CA ARG A 214 6.33 -5.15 13.13
C ARG A 214 4.90 -5.28 12.57
N PRO A 215 3.85 -5.21 13.41
CA PRO A 215 2.48 -5.15 12.94
C PRO A 215 2.25 -3.85 12.17
N SER A 216 1.83 -3.96 10.92
CA SER A 216 1.58 -2.82 10.04
C SER A 216 0.38 -3.11 9.16
N LEU A 217 -0.44 -2.11 8.92
CA LEU A 217 -1.63 -2.21 8.08
C LEU A 217 -1.88 -0.89 7.38
N ARG A 218 -1.92 -0.92 6.05
CA ARG A 218 -2.33 0.23 5.24
C ARG A 218 -3.70 -0.03 4.64
N GLN A 219 -4.61 0.92 4.80
CA GLN A 219 -5.98 0.85 4.31
C GLN A 219 -6.27 2.09 3.46
N LEU A 220 -6.80 1.88 2.27
CA LEU A 220 -7.18 2.95 1.35
C LEU A 220 -8.62 2.72 0.89
N LEU A 221 -9.52 3.60 1.31
CA LEU A 221 -10.88 3.67 0.82
C LEU A 221 -10.97 4.77 -0.23
N THR A 222 -11.49 4.47 -1.42
CA THR A 222 -11.67 5.47 -2.48
C THR A 222 -13.06 5.41 -3.08
N LEU A 223 -13.55 6.57 -3.50
CA LEU A 223 -14.77 6.74 -4.29
C LEU A 223 -14.40 7.41 -5.60
N ASP A 224 -14.69 6.73 -6.68
CA ASP A 224 -14.48 7.17 -8.05
C ASP A 224 -15.80 7.62 -8.68
N PHE A 225 -15.79 8.80 -9.30
CA PHE A 225 -16.94 9.33 -10.03
C PHE A 225 -16.50 10.05 -11.32
N PRO A 226 -17.21 9.85 -12.43
CA PRO A 226 -16.83 10.44 -13.69
C PRO A 226 -17.17 11.94 -13.72
N ILE A 227 -16.21 12.77 -14.14
CA ILE A 227 -16.41 14.16 -14.47
C ILE A 227 -15.94 14.37 -15.91
N ARG A 228 -16.88 14.51 -16.85
CA ARG A 228 -16.61 14.62 -18.28
C ARG A 228 -15.78 13.43 -18.79
N ARG A 229 -14.50 13.64 -19.15
CA ARG A 229 -13.58 12.62 -19.68
C ARG A 229 -12.59 12.09 -18.64
N THR A 230 -12.70 12.51 -17.41
CA THR A 230 -11.77 12.14 -16.31
C THR A 230 -12.56 11.53 -15.18
N ILE A 231 -11.97 10.58 -14.49
CA ILE A 231 -12.52 10.02 -13.27
C ILE A 231 -11.87 10.77 -12.11
N MET A 232 -12.69 11.50 -11.36
CA MET A 232 -12.26 12.06 -10.07
C MET A 232 -12.27 10.96 -9.04
N ARG A 233 -11.28 10.99 -8.17
CA ARG A 233 -11.12 10.06 -7.07
C ARG A 233 -10.95 10.85 -5.77
N ILE A 234 -11.80 10.58 -4.81
CA ILE A 234 -11.62 11.04 -3.43
C ILE A 234 -11.34 9.81 -2.57
N GLY A 235 -10.60 9.97 -1.49
CA GLY A 235 -10.22 8.83 -0.67
C GLY A 235 -9.88 9.19 0.76
N TYR A 236 -9.79 8.16 1.57
CA TYR A 236 -9.29 8.20 2.92
C TYR A 236 -8.25 7.10 3.09
N LEU A 237 -7.07 7.49 3.53
CA LEU A 237 -5.96 6.59 3.85
C LEU A 237 -5.79 6.50 5.36
N CYS A 238 -5.70 5.28 5.85
CA CYS A 238 -5.25 4.96 7.20
C CYS A 238 -4.00 4.08 7.10
N ASP A 239 -2.85 4.58 7.55
CA ASP A 239 -1.56 3.88 7.50
C ASP A 239 -1.04 3.71 8.92
N ILE A 240 -1.11 2.49 9.43
CA ILE A 240 -0.67 2.11 10.77
C ILE A 240 0.63 1.33 10.62
N GLN A 241 1.70 1.87 11.17
CA GLN A 241 3.01 1.23 11.19
C GLN A 241 3.52 1.18 12.62
N GLN A 242 3.81 -0.01 13.10
CA GLN A 242 4.40 -0.23 14.43
C GLN A 242 5.64 -1.10 14.29
N ALA A 243 6.60 -0.91 15.16
CA ALA A 243 7.74 -1.80 15.27
C ALA A 243 8.24 -1.87 16.71
N HIS A 244 8.62 -3.09 17.10
CA HIS A 244 9.37 -3.35 18.32
C HIS A 244 10.56 -4.24 17.94
N VAL A 245 11.64 -3.60 17.53
CA VAL A 245 12.81 -4.25 16.95
C VAL A 245 14.05 -3.67 17.64
N ASN A 246 15.01 -4.52 17.97
CA ASN A 246 16.25 -4.14 18.64
C ASN A 246 16.03 -3.37 19.96
N LYS A 247 15.02 -3.79 20.75
CA LYS A 247 14.57 -3.13 21.99
C LYS A 247 14.05 -1.71 21.81
N LEU A 248 13.98 -1.21 20.56
CA LEU A 248 13.39 0.07 20.23
C LEU A 248 11.92 -0.10 19.85
N LYS A 249 11.09 0.80 20.35
CA LYS A 249 9.67 0.91 20.00
C LYS A 249 9.46 2.09 19.10
N SER A 250 8.73 1.91 18.03
CA SER A 250 8.31 3.00 17.16
C SER A 250 6.91 2.78 16.61
N HIS A 251 6.20 3.87 16.36
CA HIS A 251 4.99 3.85 15.57
C HIS A 251 4.84 5.12 14.72
N ILE A 252 4.14 4.96 13.61
CA ILE A 252 3.67 6.05 12.76
C ILE A 252 2.23 5.72 12.42
N TYR A 253 1.30 6.59 12.82
CA TYR A 253 -0.12 6.49 12.51
C TYR A 253 -0.52 7.69 11.67
N SER A 254 -0.94 7.44 10.45
CA SER A 254 -1.33 8.49 9.50
C SER A 254 -2.79 8.32 9.09
N HIS A 255 -3.50 9.43 9.01
CA HIS A 255 -4.88 9.51 8.58
C HIS A 255 -5.03 10.67 7.60
N ASP A 256 -5.15 10.36 6.32
CA ASP A 256 -5.11 11.36 5.26
C ASP A 256 -6.40 11.36 4.43
N PHE A 257 -6.94 12.54 4.16
CA PHE A 257 -7.93 12.76 3.13
C PHE A 257 -7.23 13.02 1.80
N MET A 258 -7.63 12.28 0.78
CA MET A 258 -7.00 12.24 -0.53
C MET A 258 -7.97 12.72 -1.60
N ILE A 259 -7.45 13.48 -2.56
CA ILE A 259 -8.19 13.88 -3.76
C ILE A 259 -7.28 13.75 -4.98
N GLY A 260 -7.84 13.36 -6.10
CA GLY A 260 -7.07 13.24 -7.32
C GLY A 260 -7.91 12.77 -8.49
N PHE A 261 -7.23 12.16 -9.44
CA PHE A 261 -7.86 11.68 -10.65
C PHE A 261 -7.31 10.31 -11.07
N ALA A 262 -8.15 9.55 -11.75
CA ALA A 262 -7.80 8.32 -12.40
C ALA A 262 -8.04 8.43 -13.91
N ARG A 263 -7.17 7.82 -14.70
CA ARG A 263 -7.25 7.75 -16.15
C ARG A 263 -7.00 6.33 -16.63
N ASN A 264 -7.80 5.94 -17.57
CA ASN A 264 -7.65 4.68 -18.28
C ASN A 264 -6.87 4.93 -19.56
N ILE A 265 -5.72 4.28 -19.70
CA ILE A 265 -4.82 4.42 -20.83
C ILE A 265 -4.80 3.10 -21.59
N TYR A 266 -5.14 3.15 -22.88
CA TYR A 266 -4.98 2.01 -23.76
C TYR A 266 -3.63 2.09 -24.46
N LEU A 267 -2.82 1.05 -24.32
CA LEU A 267 -1.53 0.95 -25.00
C LEU A 267 -1.76 0.31 -26.37
N PHE A 268 -1.76 1.11 -27.42
CA PHE A 268 -1.81 0.62 -28.80
C PHE A 268 -0.41 0.14 -29.24
N ARG A 269 -0.31 -1.10 -29.68
CA ARG A 269 0.87 -1.64 -30.35
C ARG A 269 0.57 -1.76 -31.86
N GLY A 270 0.97 -0.72 -32.63
CA GLY A 270 0.82 -0.68 -34.09
C GLY A 270 -0.44 0.07 -34.58
N LYS A 271 -0.53 0.26 -35.90
CA LYS A 271 -1.57 1.06 -36.59
C LYS A 271 -2.98 0.43 -36.63
N LYS A 272 -3.27 -0.66 -35.95
CA LYS A 272 -4.61 -1.26 -35.92
C LYS A 272 -5.47 -0.59 -34.86
N GLN A 273 -6.51 0.08 -35.33
CA GLN A 273 -7.61 0.58 -34.51
C GLN A 273 -8.35 -0.65 -33.90
N ILE A 274 -8.14 -0.91 -32.60
CA ILE A 274 -8.84 -1.97 -31.89
C ILE A 274 -10.08 -1.34 -31.29
N SER A 275 -11.25 -1.86 -31.61
CA SER A 275 -12.51 -1.46 -30.96
C SER A 275 -12.40 -1.68 -29.47
N MET A 276 -12.70 -0.63 -28.69
CA MET A 276 -12.62 -0.68 -27.23
C MET A 276 -13.65 -1.67 -26.68
N PRO A 277 -13.24 -2.73 -25.95
CA PRO A 277 -14.21 -3.55 -25.24
C PRO A 277 -14.79 -2.74 -24.09
N SER A 278 -16.11 -2.58 -24.08
CA SER A 278 -16.85 -1.80 -23.09
C SER A 278 -16.83 -2.37 -21.65
N LYS A 279 -16.24 -3.56 -21.46
CA LYS A 279 -16.33 -4.31 -20.19
C LYS A 279 -14.99 -4.65 -19.51
N VAL A 280 -13.85 -4.28 -20.08
CA VAL A 280 -12.55 -4.67 -19.52
C VAL A 280 -11.94 -3.51 -18.75
N THR A 281 -11.99 -3.61 -17.44
CA THR A 281 -11.29 -2.71 -16.51
C THR A 281 -10.28 -3.53 -15.71
N PRO A 282 -9.10 -3.00 -15.32
CA PRO A 282 -8.13 -3.71 -14.49
C PRO A 282 -8.66 -4.01 -13.09
N PHE A 283 -9.81 -3.51 -12.77
CA PHE A 283 -10.61 -3.82 -11.59
C PHE A 283 -12.11 -3.72 -11.87
#